data_3b011ed0fae790fe3ca6384548f5d42d
#
_entry.id   3b011ed0fae790fe3ca6384548f5d42d
#
_cell.length_a   1.000
_cell.length_b   1.000
_cell.length_c   1.000
_cell.angle_alpha   90.00
_cell.angle_beta   90.00
_cell.angle_gamma   90.00
#
_symmetry.space_group_name_H-M   'P 1'
#
loop_
_entity.id
_entity.type
_entity.pdbx_description
1 polymer ?
#
loop_
_entity_poly.entity_id
_entity_poly.type
_entity_poly.pdbx_seq_one_letter_code
_entity_poly.pdbx_strand_id
1 'polypeptide(L)'
;LFPYTTLFRSIGLGAGADDYMTKPFSMRELIARCKALLRRVERAKVIAKNSENEKLLDFGSMVIDPAQRIVTVNGEQVHLTPTEFDLLATLARRPKSVLTREKLLEEVWDWVDASGTRTVDSHVKALRHKLGADTIRTVHGVGYAFEPPTA
;
A
#
# COMPACT_ATOMS: atom_id res chain seq x y z
N LEU A 1 21.30 6.94 -8.63
CA LEU A 1 22.03 7.13 -9.83
C LEU A 1 21.29 7.87 -10.92
N PHE A 2 19.97 7.76 -10.98
CA PHE A 2 19.17 8.51 -11.94
C PHE A 2 18.00 9.16 -11.21
N PRO A 3 18.14 10.41 -10.75
CA PRO A 3 17.09 11.14 -10.04
C PRO A 3 15.78 11.22 -10.84
N TYR A 4 15.87 11.21 -12.16
CA TYR A 4 14.73 11.19 -13.06
C TYR A 4 13.84 9.95 -12.89
N THR A 5 14.41 8.77 -12.65
CA THR A 5 13.67 7.53 -12.46
C THR A 5 12.78 7.59 -11.22
N THR A 6 13.30 8.16 -10.13
CA THR A 6 12.54 8.32 -8.89
C THR A 6 11.40 9.32 -9.04
N LEU A 7 11.65 10.43 -9.78
CA LEU A 7 10.64 11.43 -10.05
C LEU A 7 9.49 10.87 -10.90
N PHE A 8 9.80 10.15 -11.97
CA PHE A 8 8.78 9.51 -12.82
C PHE A 8 7.98 8.44 -12.07
N ARG A 9 8.60 7.68 -11.17
CA ARG A 9 7.89 6.75 -10.29
C ARG A 9 6.88 7.46 -9.41
N SER A 10 7.28 8.55 -8.77
CA SER A 10 6.38 9.33 -7.91
C SER A 10 5.20 9.91 -8.71
N ILE A 11 5.43 10.38 -9.92
CA ILE A 11 4.37 10.89 -10.82
C ILE A 11 3.44 9.76 -11.24
N GLY A 12 3.94 8.60 -11.64
CA GLY A 12 3.14 7.44 -12.05
C GLY A 12 2.25 6.93 -10.93
N LEU A 13 2.78 6.79 -9.71
CA LEU A 13 2.01 6.38 -8.53
C LEU A 13 1.01 7.46 -8.11
N GLY A 14 1.35 8.74 -8.21
CA GLY A 14 0.44 9.85 -7.97
C GLY A 14 -0.73 9.88 -8.96
N ALA A 15 -0.55 9.38 -10.18
CA ALA A 15 -1.59 9.19 -11.18
C ALA A 15 -2.41 7.91 -10.99
N GLY A 16 -2.14 7.11 -9.96
CA GLY A 16 -2.90 5.90 -9.61
C GLY A 16 -2.33 4.59 -10.13
N ALA A 17 -1.05 4.54 -10.54
CA ALA A 17 -0.40 3.30 -10.94
C ALA A 17 -0.28 2.33 -9.75
N ASP A 18 -0.62 1.06 -9.97
CA ASP A 18 -0.58 0.02 -8.94
C ASP A 18 0.79 -0.62 -8.80
N ASP A 19 1.59 -0.62 -9.84
CA ASP A 19 2.94 -1.14 -9.86
C ASP A 19 3.82 -0.34 -10.82
N TYR A 20 5.12 -0.49 -10.69
CA TYR A 20 6.09 0.27 -11.45
C TYR A 20 7.30 -0.59 -11.81
N MET A 21 7.73 -0.48 -13.07
CA MET A 21 8.87 -1.23 -13.58
C MET A 21 9.78 -0.33 -14.42
N THR A 22 11.08 -0.39 -14.17
CA THR A 22 12.08 0.40 -14.91
C THR A 22 12.60 -0.36 -16.11
N LYS A 23 12.91 0.36 -17.18
CA LYS A 23 13.66 -0.18 -18.33
C LYS A 23 15.17 -0.24 -17.99
N PRO A 24 15.92 -1.27 -18.42
CA PRO A 24 15.44 -2.47 -19.12
C PRO A 24 14.70 -3.42 -18.16
N PHE A 25 13.69 -4.12 -18.67
CA PHE A 25 12.96 -5.15 -17.93
C PHE A 25 12.88 -6.45 -18.74
N SER A 26 12.75 -7.59 -18.04
CA SER A 26 12.53 -8.86 -18.70
C SER A 26 11.03 -9.07 -18.99
N MET A 27 10.71 -9.72 -20.09
CA MET A 27 9.34 -10.09 -20.42
C MET A 27 8.75 -11.04 -19.36
N ARG A 28 9.58 -11.89 -18.78
CA ARG A 28 9.21 -12.80 -17.68
C ARG A 28 8.75 -12.03 -16.44
N GLU A 29 9.47 -10.97 -16.07
CA GLU A 29 9.12 -10.08 -14.96
C GLU A 29 7.80 -9.35 -15.25
N LEU A 30 7.62 -8.80 -16.45
CA LEU A 30 6.41 -8.13 -16.87
C LEU A 30 5.19 -9.06 -16.76
N ILE A 31 5.29 -10.27 -17.27
CA ILE A 31 4.21 -11.27 -17.23
C ILE A 31 3.87 -11.64 -15.78
N ALA A 32 4.87 -11.84 -14.94
CA ALA A 32 4.68 -12.17 -13.54
C ALA A 32 3.97 -11.04 -12.78
N ARG A 33 4.34 -9.78 -13.01
CA ARG A 33 3.68 -8.60 -12.42
C ARG A 33 2.25 -8.44 -12.91
N CYS A 34 1.98 -8.64 -14.20
CA CYS A 34 0.62 -8.61 -14.74
C CYS A 34 -0.26 -9.71 -14.12
N LYS A 35 0.26 -10.94 -13.97
CA LYS A 35 -0.46 -12.03 -13.31
C LYS A 35 -0.77 -11.72 -11.84
N ALA A 36 0.18 -11.11 -11.12
CA ALA A 36 -0.01 -10.71 -9.73
C ALA A 36 -1.14 -9.65 -9.62
N LEU A 37 -1.17 -8.66 -10.49
CA LEU A 37 -2.22 -7.64 -10.53
C LEU A 37 -3.60 -8.25 -10.83
N LEU A 38 -3.69 -9.21 -11.75
CA LEU A 38 -4.94 -9.91 -12.06
C LEU A 38 -5.44 -10.73 -10.86
N ARG A 39 -4.57 -11.50 -10.21
CA ARG A 39 -4.93 -12.24 -8.97
C ARG A 39 -5.45 -11.30 -7.89
N ARG A 40 -4.85 -10.12 -7.77
CA ARG A 40 -5.29 -9.10 -6.83
C ARG A 40 -6.69 -8.59 -7.10
N VAL A 41 -7.04 -8.34 -8.36
CA VAL A 41 -8.40 -7.93 -8.76
C VAL A 41 -9.42 -9.02 -8.41
N GLU A 42 -9.10 -10.28 -8.62
CA GLU A 42 -9.99 -11.40 -8.26
C GLU A 42 -10.15 -11.54 -6.75
N ARG A 43 -9.07 -11.41 -5.98
CA ARG A 43 -9.12 -11.37 -4.50
C ARG A 43 -10.01 -10.24 -4.00
N ALA A 44 -9.88 -9.05 -4.56
CA ALA A 44 -10.71 -7.90 -4.19
C ALA A 44 -12.21 -8.17 -4.41
N LYS A 45 -12.57 -8.89 -5.48
CA LYS A 45 -13.96 -9.30 -5.73
C LYS A 45 -14.48 -10.30 -4.68
N VAL A 46 -13.64 -11.22 -4.23
CA VAL A 46 -14.00 -12.20 -3.18
C VAL A 46 -14.13 -11.50 -1.83
N ILE A 47 -13.21 -10.60 -1.52
CA ILE A 47 -13.25 -9.81 -0.28
C ILE A 47 -14.49 -8.90 -0.26
N ALA A 48 -14.83 -8.26 -1.36
CA ALA A 48 -16.04 -7.43 -1.46
C ALA A 48 -17.34 -8.23 -1.20
N LYS A 49 -17.38 -9.52 -1.50
CA LYS A 49 -18.52 -10.40 -1.16
C LYS A 49 -18.56 -10.80 0.33
N ASN A 50 -17.39 -10.78 0.99
CA ASN A 50 -17.26 -11.18 2.41
C ASN A 50 -17.14 -9.98 3.36
N SER A 51 -17.16 -8.76 2.84
CA SER A 51 -16.87 -7.53 3.59
C SER A 51 -17.99 -7.07 4.53
N GLU A 52 -19.14 -7.74 4.55
CA GLU A 52 -20.19 -7.44 5.53
C GLU A 52 -19.76 -7.66 7.00
N ASN A 53 -18.60 -8.29 7.22
CA ASN A 53 -18.02 -8.58 8.55
C ASN A 53 -16.66 -7.91 8.80
N GLU A 54 -16.13 -7.09 7.91
CA GLU A 54 -14.86 -6.39 8.20
C GLU A 54 -15.08 -5.24 9.17
N LYS A 55 -14.44 -5.35 10.33
CA LYS A 55 -14.57 -4.38 11.41
C LYS A 55 -13.92 -3.04 11.05
N LEU A 56 -14.64 -1.96 11.32
CA LEU A 56 -14.12 -0.61 11.25
C LEU A 56 -12.86 -0.47 12.11
N LEU A 57 -11.80 0.12 11.55
CA LEU A 57 -10.57 0.44 12.28
C LEU A 57 -10.62 1.91 12.69
N ASP A 58 -10.94 2.13 13.95
CA ASP A 58 -11.07 3.47 14.54
C ASP A 58 -9.86 3.77 15.43
N PHE A 59 -9.13 4.81 15.05
CA PHE A 59 -7.96 5.33 15.76
C PHE A 59 -8.17 6.78 16.26
N GLY A 60 -9.42 7.17 16.49
CA GLY A 60 -9.77 8.51 16.93
C GLY A 60 -9.80 9.52 15.77
N SER A 61 -8.69 10.22 15.54
CA SER A 61 -8.62 11.18 14.42
C SER A 61 -8.56 10.54 13.04
N MET A 62 -8.25 9.25 12.94
CA MET A 62 -8.23 8.48 11.71
C MET A 62 -9.18 7.29 11.81
N VAL A 63 -10.06 7.14 10.85
CA VAL A 63 -10.95 6.00 10.71
C VAL A 63 -10.75 5.36 9.34
N ILE A 64 -10.57 4.05 9.32
CA ILE A 64 -10.44 3.25 8.12
C ILE A 64 -11.62 2.30 8.05
N ASP A 65 -12.43 2.43 7.02
CA ASP A 65 -13.55 1.54 6.72
C ASP A 65 -13.17 0.56 5.61
N PRO A 66 -12.83 -0.68 5.94
CA PRO A 66 -12.46 -1.66 4.93
C PRO A 66 -13.63 -2.08 4.03
N ALA A 67 -14.85 -2.07 4.54
CA ALA A 67 -16.05 -2.44 3.78
C ALA A 67 -16.35 -1.45 2.67
N GLN A 68 -16.26 -0.15 2.98
CA GLN A 68 -16.47 0.91 2.00
C GLN A 68 -15.17 1.35 1.29
N ARG A 69 -14.01 0.88 1.76
CA ARG A 69 -12.68 1.30 1.29
C ARG A 69 -12.47 2.82 1.40
N ILE A 70 -12.93 3.39 2.50
CA ILE A 70 -12.85 4.81 2.81
C ILE A 70 -11.90 5.04 3.98
N VAL A 71 -11.11 6.10 3.89
CA VAL A 71 -10.26 6.61 4.97
C VAL A 71 -10.68 8.03 5.28
N THR A 72 -10.90 8.33 6.54
CA THR A 72 -11.14 9.69 7.02
C THR A 72 -10.07 10.10 8.02
N VAL A 73 -9.63 11.35 7.93
CA VAL A 73 -8.68 11.96 8.87
C VAL A 73 -9.30 13.27 9.36
N ASN A 74 -9.47 13.39 10.67
CA ASN A 74 -10.15 14.55 11.30
C ASN A 74 -11.56 14.81 10.72
N GLY A 75 -12.25 13.74 10.32
CA GLY A 75 -13.59 13.83 9.72
C GLY A 75 -13.62 14.13 8.22
N GLU A 76 -12.48 14.38 7.60
CA GLU A 76 -12.37 14.60 6.15
C GLU A 76 -11.91 13.33 5.43
N GLN A 77 -12.59 13.02 4.33
CA GLN A 77 -12.24 11.86 3.51
C GLN A 77 -10.95 12.11 2.74
N VAL A 78 -10.01 11.16 2.84
CA VAL A 78 -8.76 11.16 2.09
C VAL A 78 -8.86 10.16 0.94
N HIS A 79 -8.63 10.64 -0.28
CA HIS A 79 -8.67 9.79 -1.47
C HIS A 79 -7.36 9.02 -1.64
N LEU A 80 -7.47 7.70 -1.52
CA LEU A 80 -6.36 6.77 -1.76
C LEU A 80 -6.61 5.97 -3.04
N THR A 81 -5.53 5.61 -3.72
CA THR A 81 -5.63 4.59 -4.77
C THR A 81 -5.94 3.22 -4.16
N PRO A 82 -6.46 2.25 -4.94
CA PRO A 82 -6.74 0.91 -4.41
C PRO A 82 -5.54 0.27 -3.72
N THR A 83 -4.34 0.41 -4.28
CA THR A 83 -3.10 -0.14 -3.70
C THR A 83 -2.69 0.57 -2.43
N GLU A 84 -2.78 1.89 -2.39
CA GLU A 84 -2.51 2.68 -1.18
C GLU A 84 -3.46 2.29 -0.05
N PHE A 85 -4.73 2.09 -0.36
CA PHE A 85 -5.71 1.63 0.62
C PHE A 85 -5.36 0.25 1.17
N ASP A 86 -5.05 -0.72 0.30
CA ASP A 86 -4.71 -2.09 0.70
C ASP A 86 -3.45 -2.12 1.57
N LEU A 87 -2.44 -1.32 1.22
CA LEU A 87 -1.21 -1.19 2.00
C LEU A 87 -1.50 -0.61 3.39
N LEU A 88 -2.27 0.48 3.45
CA LEU A 88 -2.66 1.10 4.71
C LEU A 88 -3.47 0.13 5.58
N ALA A 89 -4.48 -0.51 5.02
CA ALA A 89 -5.33 -1.47 5.75
C ALA A 89 -4.52 -2.66 6.28
N THR A 90 -3.59 -3.18 5.50
CA THR A 90 -2.70 -4.27 5.91
C THR A 90 -1.85 -3.88 7.12
N LEU A 91 -1.27 -2.69 7.09
CA LEU A 91 -0.49 -2.16 8.21
C LEU A 91 -1.37 -1.83 9.43
N ALA A 92 -2.53 -1.20 9.22
CA ALA A 92 -3.43 -0.76 10.28
C ALA A 92 -4.13 -1.89 11.02
N ARG A 93 -4.30 -3.06 10.40
CA ARG A 93 -4.81 -4.27 11.09
C ARG A 93 -3.86 -4.78 12.18
N ARG A 94 -2.60 -4.41 12.12
CA ARG A 94 -1.56 -4.78 13.08
C ARG A 94 -0.81 -3.54 13.56
N PRO A 95 -1.49 -2.61 14.27
CA PRO A 95 -0.89 -1.34 14.67
C PRO A 95 0.36 -1.57 15.52
N LYS A 96 1.37 -0.73 15.30
CA LYS A 96 2.70 -0.79 15.94
C LYS A 96 3.54 -2.04 15.62
N SER A 97 2.97 -3.03 14.94
CA SER A 97 3.73 -4.21 14.49
C SER A 97 4.51 -3.91 13.22
N VAL A 98 5.78 -4.31 13.20
CA VAL A 98 6.64 -4.14 12.03
C VAL A 98 6.37 -5.25 11.03
N LEU A 99 6.02 -4.89 9.81
CA LEU A 99 5.92 -5.80 8.67
C LEU A 99 7.12 -5.59 7.75
N THR A 100 7.74 -6.68 7.35
CA THR A 100 8.86 -6.60 6.40
C THR A 100 8.37 -6.18 5.02
N ARG A 101 9.28 -5.61 4.21
CA ARG A 101 8.96 -5.21 2.83
C ARG A 101 8.47 -6.38 2.00
N GLU A 102 9.10 -7.54 2.18
CA GLU A 102 8.75 -8.79 1.50
C GLU A 102 7.33 -9.23 1.90
N LYS A 103 7.02 -9.17 3.20
CA LYS A 103 5.69 -9.52 3.70
C LYS A 103 4.61 -8.58 3.17
N LEU A 104 4.87 -7.29 3.12
CA LEU A 104 3.97 -6.31 2.53
C LEU A 104 3.78 -6.54 1.04
N LEU A 105 4.86 -6.86 0.32
CA LEU A 105 4.81 -7.17 -1.10
C LEU A 105 3.95 -8.41 -1.37
N GLU A 106 4.11 -9.45 -0.56
CA GLU A 106 3.30 -10.67 -0.64
C GLU A 106 1.82 -10.39 -0.35
N GLU A 107 1.52 -9.71 0.77
CA GLU A 107 0.14 -9.50 1.22
C GLU A 107 -0.65 -8.51 0.35
N VAL A 108 0.00 -7.48 -0.16
CA VAL A 108 -0.66 -6.41 -0.92
C VAL A 108 -0.61 -6.63 -2.43
N TRP A 109 0.53 -7.10 -2.96
CA TRP A 109 0.72 -7.29 -4.41
C TRP A 109 0.65 -8.75 -4.85
N ASP A 110 0.55 -9.69 -3.91
CA ASP A 110 0.62 -11.13 -4.18
C ASP A 110 1.92 -11.52 -4.93
N TRP A 111 3.00 -10.88 -4.54
CA TRP A 111 4.31 -11.00 -5.15
C TRP A 111 5.32 -11.63 -4.19
N VAL A 112 5.92 -12.74 -4.57
CA VAL A 112 6.83 -13.51 -3.72
C VAL A 112 8.30 -13.17 -3.98
N ASP A 113 8.61 -12.45 -5.05
CA ASP A 113 9.98 -12.08 -5.40
C ASP A 113 10.38 -10.75 -4.77
N ALA A 114 11.48 -10.76 -4.03
CA ALA A 114 12.04 -9.59 -3.35
C ALA A 114 12.49 -8.44 -4.28
N SER A 115 12.51 -8.64 -5.60
CA SER A 115 12.87 -7.60 -6.57
C SER A 115 11.91 -6.39 -6.58
N GLY A 116 10.69 -6.57 -6.08
CA GLY A 116 9.64 -5.54 -6.03
C GLY A 116 9.59 -4.69 -4.77
N THR A 117 10.51 -4.85 -3.82
CA THR A 117 10.45 -4.14 -2.52
C THR A 117 10.50 -2.62 -2.63
N ARG A 118 11.09 -2.06 -3.68
CA ARG A 118 11.06 -0.62 -3.97
C ARG A 118 9.66 -0.09 -4.28
N THR A 119 8.78 -0.93 -4.80
CA THR A 119 7.38 -0.60 -5.03
C THR A 119 6.67 -0.32 -3.71
N VAL A 120 6.96 -1.09 -2.67
CA VAL A 120 6.46 -0.85 -1.31
C VAL A 120 6.91 0.52 -0.80
N ASP A 121 8.20 0.83 -0.90
CA ASP A 121 8.77 2.10 -0.43
C ASP A 121 8.12 3.32 -1.12
N SER A 122 7.87 3.22 -2.41
CA SER A 122 7.23 4.28 -3.19
C SER A 122 5.78 4.52 -2.77
N HIS A 123 5.02 3.45 -2.50
CA HIS A 123 3.64 3.56 -2.01
C HIS A 123 3.57 4.06 -0.56
N VAL A 124 4.52 3.69 0.29
CA VAL A 124 4.63 4.25 1.65
C VAL A 124 4.88 5.75 1.59
N LYS A 125 5.76 6.20 0.69
CA LYS A 125 6.01 7.64 0.49
C LYS A 125 4.74 8.38 0.06
N ALA A 126 3.98 7.82 -0.87
CA ALA A 126 2.71 8.39 -1.32
C ALA A 126 1.67 8.46 -0.19
N LEU A 127 1.55 7.41 0.62
CA LEU A 127 0.67 7.39 1.80
C LEU A 127 1.04 8.46 2.82
N ARG A 128 2.32 8.61 3.13
CA ARG A 128 2.81 9.65 4.05
C ARG A 128 2.50 11.05 3.55
N HIS A 129 2.56 11.26 2.25
CA HIS A 129 2.20 12.54 1.65
C HIS A 129 0.72 12.88 1.84
N LYS A 130 -0.15 11.88 1.78
CA LYS A 130 -1.61 12.04 1.90
C LYS A 130 -2.12 12.04 3.34
N LEU A 131 -1.50 11.27 4.22
CA LEU A 131 -1.97 11.02 5.60
C LEU A 131 -1.11 11.68 6.68
N GLY A 132 0.09 12.15 6.33
CA GLY A 132 1.08 12.67 7.26
C GLY A 132 2.26 11.73 7.45
N ALA A 133 3.44 12.31 7.68
CA ALA A 133 4.71 11.58 7.76
C ALA A 133 4.78 10.60 8.94
N ASP A 134 4.06 10.88 10.03
CA ASP A 134 4.10 10.11 11.27
C ASP A 134 3.18 8.88 11.26
N THR A 135 2.32 8.76 10.25
CA THR A 135 1.34 7.65 10.14
C THR A 135 2.01 6.29 9.95
N ILE A 136 3.14 6.27 9.26
CA ILE A 136 3.88 5.04 8.98
C ILE A 136 5.34 5.23 9.40
N ARG A 137 5.76 4.46 10.40
CA ARG A 137 7.14 4.46 10.88
C ARG A 137 8.00 3.52 10.05
N THR A 138 9.20 3.98 9.70
CA THR A 138 10.22 3.12 9.08
C THR A 138 11.06 2.44 10.16
N VAL A 139 11.23 1.13 10.04
CA VAL A 139 12.24 0.38 10.77
C VAL A 139 13.35 0.03 9.80
N HIS A 140 14.45 0.74 9.88
CA HIS A 140 15.56 0.63 8.92
C HIS A 140 16.10 -0.81 8.84
N GLY A 141 16.26 -1.28 7.61
CA GLY A 141 16.71 -2.64 7.33
C GLY A 141 15.66 -3.73 7.56
N VAL A 142 14.46 -3.40 8.02
CA VAL A 142 13.36 -4.36 8.29
C VAL A 142 12.12 -4.05 7.47
N GLY A 143 11.44 -2.96 7.74
CA GLY A 143 10.18 -2.65 7.07
C GLY A 143 9.44 -1.46 7.66
N TYR A 144 8.13 -1.58 7.77
CA TYR A 144 7.24 -0.50 8.16
C TYR A 144 6.23 -0.92 9.24
N ALA A 145 5.80 0.03 10.03
CA ALA A 145 4.75 -0.15 11.03
C ALA A 145 3.75 1.02 10.96
N PHE A 146 2.48 0.73 11.13
CA PHE A 146 1.46 1.76 11.29
C PHE A 146 1.53 2.34 12.70
N GLU A 147 1.63 3.65 12.79
CA GLU A 147 1.54 4.39 14.04
C GLU A 147 0.16 5.08 14.10
N PRO A 148 -0.73 4.60 14.97
CA PRO A 148 -2.01 5.26 15.17
C PRO A 148 -1.79 6.73 15.59
N PRO A 149 -2.56 7.68 15.05
CA PRO A 149 -2.45 9.05 15.50
C PRO A 149 -2.73 9.12 17.01
N THR A 150 -1.87 9.82 17.73
CA THR A 150 -2.10 10.13 19.14
C THR A 150 -3.23 11.14 19.26
N ALA A 151 -4.18 10.78 20.09
CA ALA A 151 -5.28 11.69 20.41
C ALA A 151 -4.77 12.99 21.05
#